data_eba8a08f2e5bc756a81f6ff112616342
#
_entry.id   eba8a08f2e5bc756a81f6ff112616342
#
_cell.length_a   1.000
_cell.length_b   1.000
_cell.length_c   1.000
_cell.angle_alpha   90.00
_cell.angle_beta   90.00
_cell.angle_gamma   90.00
#
_symmetry.space_group_name_H-M   'P 1'
#
loop_
_entity.id
_entity.type
_entity.pdbx_description
1 polymer ?
#
loop_
_entity_poly.entity_id
_entity_poly.type
_entity_poly.pdbx_seq_one_letter_code
_entity_poly.pdbx_strand_id
1 'polypeptide(L)'
;SCGDEDNTKLKNKLFEKPILFSSHNQIITLYFNNPYDIIINYNTPCGYKKLKFEFDLGNVLLITNPSKNSKSGKVKIRLSSQKSGKGIFKIILTDNCEQSTDIYFQISVQESLGYEGLLANYDFNNNAKDKSGNGNNAEVYGATLTKDRKGNDNSAYRFDGVDDYIIIPKDFFNIGSENYTISGWFSIEEIKKQNQNIFNIVPSHGLSLDWNKTDNPFVVSFSLNNNPEIKSWNIASSIGVLGSVGEKKWHHFLLSKNKNTWSLYVDGVGNSFYFNSNPIDKYFGMIIGKDLSSELNSNYFKGKLDDLYFFDRLLNQNEIKYLMEN
;
A
#
# COMPACT_ATOMS: atom_id res chain seq x y z
N SER A 1 -24.83 -33.62 -71.27
CA SER A 1 -25.46 -32.72 -70.31
C SER A 1 -25.37 -33.30 -68.92
N CYS A 2 -24.38 -32.93 -68.23
CA CYS A 2 -24.31 -33.12 -66.78
C CYS A 2 -24.42 -31.76 -66.12
N GLY A 3 -25.42 -31.66 -65.26
CA GLY A 3 -25.94 -30.42 -64.75
C GLY A 3 -25.04 -29.72 -63.74
N ASP A 4 -25.03 -28.44 -63.88
CA ASP A 4 -24.67 -27.45 -62.92
C ASP A 4 -25.74 -27.36 -61.82
N GLU A 5 -25.78 -28.31 -60.92
CA GLU A 5 -26.53 -28.22 -59.67
C GLU A 5 -25.61 -28.59 -58.52
N ASP A 6 -24.92 -27.63 -57.97
CA ASP A 6 -24.58 -27.67 -56.52
C ASP A 6 -23.76 -26.48 -56.01
N ASN A 7 -23.59 -25.40 -56.77
CA ASN A 7 -22.81 -24.26 -56.30
C ASN A 7 -23.63 -23.17 -55.63
N THR A 8 -24.95 -23.31 -55.54
CA THR A 8 -25.85 -22.32 -54.91
C THR A 8 -26.30 -22.69 -53.48
N LYS A 9 -26.10 -23.95 -53.03
CA LYS A 9 -26.48 -24.39 -51.69
C LYS A 9 -25.45 -24.13 -50.61
N LEU A 10 -24.24 -23.74 -50.98
CA LEU A 10 -23.18 -23.41 -50.00
C LEU A 10 -23.18 -21.93 -49.55
N LYS A 11 -24.00 -21.07 -50.18
CA LYS A 11 -23.98 -19.63 -49.87
C LYS A 11 -24.86 -19.18 -48.70
N ASN A 12 -25.64 -20.04 -48.08
CA ASN A 12 -26.54 -19.65 -47.00
C ASN A 12 -26.40 -20.52 -45.71
N LYS A 13 -25.24 -21.10 -45.48
CA LYS A 13 -24.97 -21.62 -44.15
C LYS A 13 -24.72 -20.42 -43.22
N LEU A 14 -25.76 -19.97 -42.55
CA LEU A 14 -25.62 -19.01 -41.43
C LEU A 14 -24.70 -19.66 -40.40
N PHE A 15 -23.41 -19.30 -40.41
CA PHE A 15 -22.49 -19.69 -39.36
C PHE A 15 -22.94 -18.97 -38.10
N GLU A 16 -23.17 -19.73 -37.03
CA GLU A 16 -23.41 -19.14 -35.71
C GLU A 16 -22.23 -18.27 -35.34
N LYS A 17 -22.52 -17.08 -34.81
CA LYS A 17 -21.47 -16.16 -34.36
C LYS A 17 -20.75 -16.72 -33.13
N PRO A 18 -19.47 -16.45 -32.98
CA PRO A 18 -18.77 -16.75 -31.73
C PRO A 18 -19.42 -16.02 -30.56
N ILE A 19 -19.26 -16.55 -29.34
CA ILE A 19 -19.82 -16.00 -28.13
C ILE A 19 -18.68 -15.77 -27.13
N LEU A 20 -18.67 -14.61 -26.48
CA LEU A 20 -17.85 -14.28 -25.33
C LEU A 20 -18.76 -14.06 -24.11
N PHE A 21 -18.40 -14.63 -22.98
CA PHE A 21 -19.09 -14.38 -21.72
C PHE A 21 -18.13 -14.45 -20.53
N SER A 22 -18.43 -13.68 -19.50
CA SER A 22 -17.64 -13.60 -18.28
C SER A 22 -18.54 -13.78 -17.06
N SER A 23 -18.01 -14.41 -16.02
CA SER A 23 -18.64 -14.44 -14.70
C SER A 23 -18.39 -13.16 -13.89
N HIS A 24 -17.50 -12.28 -14.38
CA HIS A 24 -17.22 -11.00 -13.74
C HIS A 24 -18.29 -9.98 -14.09
N ASN A 25 -18.54 -9.07 -13.16
CA ASN A 25 -19.39 -7.91 -13.41
C ASN A 25 -18.81 -7.11 -14.58
N GLN A 26 -19.69 -6.48 -15.37
CA GLN A 26 -19.26 -5.60 -16.46
C GLN A 26 -18.60 -4.30 -15.98
N ILE A 27 -18.61 -4.05 -14.66
CA ILE A 27 -17.93 -2.93 -14.03
C ILE A 27 -16.78 -3.50 -13.19
N ILE A 28 -15.55 -3.08 -13.48
CA ILE A 28 -14.33 -3.51 -12.81
C ILE A 28 -13.62 -2.29 -12.27
N THR A 29 -13.28 -2.32 -10.98
CA THR A 29 -12.37 -1.35 -10.38
C THR A 29 -10.96 -1.93 -10.40
N LEU A 30 -10.03 -1.23 -11.03
CA LEU A 30 -8.60 -1.49 -10.97
C LEU A 30 -7.95 -0.50 -10.02
N TYR A 31 -6.86 -0.91 -9.44
CA TYR A 31 -6.01 -0.06 -8.62
C TYR A 31 -4.62 0.05 -9.24
N PHE A 32 -3.94 1.18 -9.05
CA PHE A 32 -2.56 1.37 -9.53
C PHE A 32 -1.65 0.25 -9.06
N ASN A 33 -0.80 -0.21 -9.98
CA ASN A 33 0.18 -1.26 -9.74
C ASN A 33 -0.37 -2.56 -9.15
N ASN A 34 -1.70 -2.70 -9.04
CA ASN A 34 -2.36 -3.91 -8.60
C ASN A 34 -3.02 -4.62 -9.79
N PRO A 35 -2.38 -5.67 -10.34
CA PRO A 35 -2.91 -6.39 -11.49
C PRO A 35 -4.22 -7.11 -11.14
N TYR A 36 -5.19 -7.05 -12.05
CA TYR A 36 -6.48 -7.71 -11.90
C TYR A 36 -6.67 -8.78 -12.98
N ASP A 37 -6.95 -10.01 -12.54
CA ASP A 37 -7.15 -11.14 -13.44
C ASP A 37 -8.63 -11.36 -13.74
N ILE A 38 -8.96 -11.43 -15.03
CA ILE A 38 -10.31 -11.80 -15.50
C ILE A 38 -10.27 -13.12 -16.29
N ILE A 39 -11.34 -13.88 -16.16
CA ILE A 39 -11.53 -15.12 -16.92
C ILE A 39 -12.69 -14.91 -17.89
N ILE A 40 -12.42 -15.12 -19.16
CA ILE A 40 -13.40 -15.04 -20.26
C ILE A 40 -13.60 -16.45 -20.80
N ASN A 41 -14.85 -16.86 -20.87
CA ASN A 41 -15.22 -18.07 -21.57
C ASN A 41 -15.57 -17.74 -23.03
N TYR A 42 -15.26 -18.62 -23.93
CA TYR A 42 -15.57 -18.44 -25.34
C TYR A 42 -16.16 -19.71 -25.97
N ASN A 43 -16.99 -19.50 -26.98
CA ASN A 43 -17.46 -20.53 -27.89
C ASN A 43 -17.32 -20.01 -29.32
N THR A 44 -16.69 -20.80 -30.20
CA THR A 44 -16.39 -20.48 -31.59
C THR A 44 -16.77 -21.65 -32.47
N PRO A 45 -17.96 -21.66 -33.08
CA PRO A 45 -18.43 -22.77 -33.87
C PRO A 45 -17.45 -23.20 -34.99
N CYS A 46 -16.75 -22.22 -35.59
CA CYS A 46 -15.75 -22.44 -36.63
C CYS A 46 -14.31 -22.64 -36.07
N GLY A 47 -14.12 -22.64 -34.75
CA GLY A 47 -12.82 -22.70 -34.10
C GLY A 47 -12.16 -21.36 -33.96
N TYR A 48 -11.35 -21.21 -32.87
CA TYR A 48 -10.65 -19.99 -32.51
C TYR A 48 -9.62 -19.56 -33.57
N LYS A 49 -9.64 -18.29 -33.96
CA LYS A 49 -8.66 -17.65 -34.83
C LYS A 49 -7.79 -16.63 -34.09
N LYS A 50 -8.39 -15.59 -33.48
CA LYS A 50 -7.66 -14.54 -32.75
C LYS A 50 -8.50 -13.82 -31.69
N LEU A 51 -7.80 -13.25 -30.72
CA LEU A 51 -8.30 -12.24 -29.77
C LEU A 51 -7.61 -10.91 -30.05
N LYS A 52 -8.36 -9.82 -29.97
CA LYS A 52 -7.86 -8.44 -29.97
C LYS A 52 -8.35 -7.75 -28.71
N PHE A 53 -7.51 -6.91 -28.10
CA PHE A 53 -7.82 -6.12 -26.92
C PHE A 53 -7.72 -4.65 -27.25
N GLU A 54 -8.64 -3.86 -26.69
CA GLU A 54 -8.62 -2.40 -26.74
C GLU A 54 -8.78 -1.88 -25.30
N PHE A 55 -7.77 -1.19 -24.78
CA PHE A 55 -7.75 -0.67 -23.42
C PHE A 55 -6.89 0.60 -23.33
N ASP A 56 -7.52 1.76 -23.11
CA ASP A 56 -6.87 3.06 -23.18
C ASP A 56 -6.15 3.46 -21.89
N LEU A 57 -6.48 2.80 -20.77
CA LEU A 57 -5.99 3.18 -19.44
C LEU A 57 -4.79 2.35 -18.97
N GLY A 58 -4.37 1.34 -19.71
CA GLY A 58 -3.28 0.49 -19.22
C GLY A 58 -2.87 -0.63 -20.16
N ASN A 59 -2.28 -1.66 -19.56
CA ASN A 59 -1.74 -2.81 -20.27
C ASN A 59 -2.64 -4.04 -20.12
N VAL A 60 -2.63 -4.86 -21.15
CA VAL A 60 -3.34 -6.14 -21.20
C VAL A 60 -2.32 -7.25 -21.45
N LEU A 61 -2.26 -8.21 -20.54
CA LEU A 61 -1.44 -9.41 -20.67
C LEU A 61 -2.34 -10.63 -20.80
N LEU A 62 -2.21 -11.36 -21.90
CA LEU A 62 -2.88 -12.64 -22.09
C LEU A 62 -2.08 -13.73 -21.35
N ILE A 63 -2.65 -14.27 -20.27
CA ILE A 63 -1.99 -15.28 -19.42
C ILE A 63 -2.15 -16.68 -20.02
N THR A 64 -3.35 -16.99 -20.53
CA THR A 64 -3.62 -18.28 -21.20
C THR A 64 -4.16 -18.05 -22.61
N ASN A 65 -3.45 -18.60 -23.58
CA ASN A 65 -3.90 -18.53 -24.98
C ASN A 65 -4.91 -19.65 -25.28
N PRO A 66 -5.97 -19.37 -26.06
CA PRO A 66 -6.79 -20.41 -26.67
C PRO A 66 -5.94 -21.33 -27.56
N SER A 67 -6.22 -22.61 -27.53
CA SER A 67 -5.63 -23.53 -28.51
C SER A 67 -6.13 -23.19 -29.92
N LYS A 68 -5.23 -23.23 -30.90
CA LYS A 68 -5.59 -22.99 -32.31
C LYS A 68 -6.73 -23.92 -32.72
N ASN A 69 -7.74 -23.36 -33.41
CA ASN A 69 -8.94 -24.07 -33.88
C ASN A 69 -9.84 -24.64 -32.75
N SER A 70 -9.59 -24.34 -31.47
CA SER A 70 -10.49 -24.77 -30.40
C SER A 70 -11.89 -24.14 -30.54
N LYS A 71 -12.92 -24.97 -30.33
CA LYS A 71 -14.31 -24.52 -30.44
C LYS A 71 -14.82 -23.84 -29.17
N SER A 72 -14.25 -24.13 -28.04
CA SER A 72 -14.60 -23.51 -26.75
C SER A 72 -13.45 -23.56 -25.77
N GLY A 73 -13.48 -22.72 -24.76
CA GLY A 73 -12.49 -22.71 -23.71
C GLY A 73 -12.57 -21.50 -22.79
N LYS A 74 -11.51 -21.33 -22.00
CA LYS A 74 -11.31 -20.20 -21.12
C LYS A 74 -10.00 -19.52 -21.43
N VAL A 75 -10.01 -18.18 -21.36
CA VAL A 75 -8.79 -17.37 -21.38
C VAL A 75 -8.68 -16.60 -20.09
N LYS A 76 -7.47 -16.51 -19.54
CA LYS A 76 -7.14 -15.68 -18.40
C LYS A 76 -6.37 -14.48 -18.90
N ILE A 77 -6.85 -13.30 -18.55
CA ILE A 77 -6.33 -12.02 -18.99
C ILE A 77 -5.97 -11.22 -17.74
N ARG A 78 -4.81 -10.60 -17.73
CA ARG A 78 -4.37 -9.68 -16.64
C ARG A 78 -4.42 -8.26 -17.15
N LEU A 79 -5.15 -7.42 -16.42
CA LEU A 79 -5.19 -5.97 -16.61
C LEU A 79 -4.30 -5.29 -15.58
N SER A 80 -3.57 -4.26 -16.00
CA SER A 80 -2.81 -3.38 -15.10
C SER A 80 -2.84 -1.95 -15.64
N SER A 81 -2.80 -0.97 -14.74
CA SER A 81 -2.79 0.44 -15.10
C SER A 81 -1.90 1.26 -14.17
N GLN A 82 -1.28 2.28 -14.75
CA GLN A 82 -0.57 3.36 -14.04
C GLN A 82 -1.20 4.73 -14.34
N LYS A 83 -2.45 4.73 -14.84
CA LYS A 83 -3.16 5.94 -15.24
C LYS A 83 -4.57 5.89 -14.66
N SER A 84 -4.91 6.81 -13.77
CA SER A 84 -6.24 6.91 -13.18
C SER A 84 -7.28 7.38 -14.20
N GLY A 85 -8.52 7.02 -13.96
CA GLY A 85 -9.64 7.47 -14.77
C GLY A 85 -10.69 6.39 -15.00
N LYS A 86 -11.65 6.72 -15.84
CA LYS A 86 -12.70 5.79 -16.31
C LYS A 86 -12.52 5.52 -17.78
N GLY A 87 -12.69 4.27 -18.18
CA GLY A 87 -12.52 3.85 -19.57
C GLY A 87 -13.25 2.55 -19.85
N ILE A 88 -13.00 2.01 -21.02
CA ILE A 88 -13.59 0.76 -21.49
C ILE A 88 -12.46 -0.20 -21.84
N PHE A 89 -12.58 -1.43 -21.34
CA PHE A 89 -11.80 -2.55 -21.83
C PHE A 89 -12.67 -3.41 -22.75
N LYS A 90 -12.25 -3.55 -24.00
CA LYS A 90 -12.95 -4.32 -25.02
C LYS A 90 -12.15 -5.53 -25.46
N ILE A 91 -12.81 -6.67 -25.55
CA ILE A 91 -12.26 -7.91 -26.06
C ILE A 91 -13.02 -8.28 -27.32
N ILE A 92 -12.30 -8.51 -28.42
CA ILE A 92 -12.87 -8.92 -29.72
C ILE A 92 -12.35 -10.32 -30.02
N LEU A 93 -13.26 -11.26 -30.19
CA LEU A 93 -12.98 -12.63 -30.60
C LEU A 93 -13.34 -12.81 -32.07
N THR A 94 -12.43 -13.35 -32.87
CA THR A 94 -12.68 -13.73 -34.28
C THR A 94 -12.44 -15.23 -34.44
N ASP A 95 -13.32 -15.91 -35.11
CA ASP A 95 -13.20 -17.32 -35.46
C ASP A 95 -12.64 -17.55 -36.87
N ASN A 96 -12.44 -18.82 -37.25
CA ASN A 96 -11.89 -19.16 -38.56
C ASN A 96 -12.87 -18.93 -39.76
N CYS A 97 -14.14 -18.67 -39.46
CA CYS A 97 -15.14 -18.26 -40.48
C CYS A 97 -15.23 -16.73 -40.63
N GLU A 98 -14.24 -15.98 -40.08
CA GLU A 98 -14.19 -14.50 -40.06
C GLU A 98 -15.38 -13.85 -39.33
N GLN A 99 -16.08 -14.59 -38.49
CA GLN A 99 -17.13 -14.05 -37.65
C GLN A 99 -16.49 -13.46 -36.39
N SER A 100 -17.00 -12.31 -35.96
CA SER A 100 -16.50 -11.65 -34.76
C SER A 100 -17.60 -11.33 -33.76
N THR A 101 -17.25 -11.39 -32.48
CA THR A 101 -18.06 -10.91 -31.36
C THR A 101 -17.19 -10.15 -30.40
N ASP A 102 -17.78 -9.32 -29.57
CA ASP A 102 -17.08 -8.55 -28.57
C ASP A 102 -17.80 -8.53 -27.22
N ILE A 103 -17.05 -8.25 -26.18
CA ILE A 103 -17.52 -8.00 -24.81
C ILE A 103 -16.83 -6.76 -24.25
N TYR A 104 -17.53 -5.98 -23.47
CA TYR A 104 -17.05 -4.74 -22.87
C TYR A 104 -17.09 -4.81 -21.37
N PHE A 105 -16.10 -4.18 -20.73
CA PHE A 105 -16.04 -3.92 -19.31
C PHE A 105 -15.85 -2.42 -19.10
N GLN A 106 -16.67 -1.84 -18.25
CA GLN A 106 -16.43 -0.50 -17.74
C GLN A 106 -15.33 -0.58 -16.70
N ILE A 107 -14.25 0.16 -16.89
CA ILE A 107 -13.10 0.17 -16.01
C ILE A 107 -13.05 1.50 -15.27
N SER A 108 -12.94 1.43 -13.94
CA SER A 108 -12.56 2.56 -13.11
C SER A 108 -11.18 2.27 -12.53
N VAL A 109 -10.18 3.03 -12.94
CA VAL A 109 -8.83 2.93 -12.35
C VAL A 109 -8.72 3.97 -11.25
N GLN A 110 -8.58 3.49 -10.03
CA GLN A 110 -8.39 4.31 -8.84
C GLN A 110 -6.93 4.32 -8.42
N GLU A 111 -6.48 5.44 -7.90
CA GLU A 111 -5.22 5.50 -7.21
C GLU A 111 -5.30 4.60 -5.98
N SER A 112 -4.36 3.71 -5.82
CA SER A 112 -4.23 2.87 -4.63
C SER A 112 -2.79 2.79 -4.23
N LEU A 113 -2.60 2.50 -2.98
CA LEU A 113 -1.30 2.10 -2.48
C LEU A 113 -0.92 0.76 -3.13
N GLY A 114 0.15 0.74 -3.91
CA GLY A 114 0.70 -0.52 -4.43
C GLY A 114 1.23 -1.37 -3.27
N TYR A 115 0.93 -2.67 -3.28
CA TYR A 115 1.49 -3.61 -2.29
C TYR A 115 2.96 -3.95 -2.55
N GLU A 116 3.54 -3.48 -3.67
CA GLU A 116 4.96 -3.68 -3.96
C GLU A 116 5.82 -3.02 -2.88
N GLY A 117 6.70 -3.82 -2.26
CA GLY A 117 7.56 -3.36 -1.17
C GLY A 117 6.82 -3.07 0.14
N LEU A 118 5.54 -3.42 0.29
CA LEU A 118 4.82 -3.29 1.55
C LEU A 118 5.32 -4.35 2.53
N LEU A 119 5.98 -3.91 3.59
CA LEU A 119 6.53 -4.77 4.65
C LEU A 119 5.51 -5.04 5.76
N ALA A 120 4.75 -4.02 6.16
CA ALA A 120 3.70 -4.13 7.16
C ALA A 120 2.64 -3.04 6.97
N ASN A 121 1.40 -3.37 7.36
CA ASN A 121 0.27 -2.43 7.41
C ASN A 121 -0.57 -2.71 8.64
N TYR A 122 -0.73 -1.70 9.48
CA TYR A 122 -1.58 -1.75 10.67
C TYR A 122 -2.71 -0.73 10.52
N ASP A 123 -3.88 -1.23 10.10
CA ASP A 123 -5.12 -0.45 9.99
C ASP A 123 -5.83 -0.28 11.34
N PHE A 124 -5.32 -0.90 12.38
CA PHE A 124 -5.82 -0.93 13.75
C PHE A 124 -7.32 -1.25 13.91
N ASN A 125 -7.95 -1.78 12.87
CA ASN A 125 -9.35 -2.20 12.91
C ASN A 125 -9.52 -3.42 13.83
N ASN A 126 -9.97 -3.17 15.06
CA ASN A 126 -10.19 -4.12 16.16
C ASN A 126 -8.94 -4.85 16.68
N ASN A 127 -7.76 -4.62 16.15
CA ASN A 127 -6.52 -5.28 16.57
C ASN A 127 -5.27 -4.61 15.96
N ALA A 128 -4.08 -5.04 16.41
CA ALA A 128 -2.78 -4.60 15.88
C ALA A 128 -2.11 -5.67 14.98
N LYS A 129 -2.91 -6.45 14.24
CA LYS A 129 -2.38 -7.43 13.29
C LYS A 129 -1.94 -6.77 12.00
N ASP A 130 -0.84 -7.27 11.46
CA ASP A 130 -0.33 -6.88 10.15
C ASP A 130 -1.28 -7.34 9.02
N LYS A 131 -1.75 -6.41 8.23
CA LYS A 131 -2.64 -6.62 7.08
C LYS A 131 -1.90 -6.76 5.75
N SER A 132 -0.57 -6.59 5.74
CA SER A 132 0.23 -6.77 4.53
C SER A 132 0.29 -8.23 4.05
N GLY A 133 0.03 -9.18 4.96
CA GLY A 133 0.16 -10.61 4.73
C GLY A 133 1.53 -11.18 5.10
N ASN A 134 2.48 -10.35 5.54
CA ASN A 134 3.83 -10.78 5.92
C ASN A 134 3.93 -11.32 7.35
N GLY A 135 2.88 -11.16 8.17
CA GLY A 135 2.79 -11.73 9.51
C GLY A 135 3.51 -10.94 10.62
N ASN A 136 3.86 -9.69 10.36
CA ASN A 136 4.57 -8.80 11.30
C ASN A 136 3.61 -8.20 12.34
N ASN A 137 2.87 -9.04 13.06
CA ASN A 137 1.86 -8.59 14.03
C ASN A 137 2.50 -7.79 15.17
N ALA A 138 1.90 -6.66 15.52
CA ALA A 138 2.35 -5.83 16.63
C ALA A 138 1.78 -6.32 17.97
N GLU A 139 2.52 -6.07 19.06
CA GLU A 139 2.12 -6.35 20.45
C GLU A 139 1.72 -5.08 21.15
N VAL A 140 0.58 -5.09 21.83
CA VAL A 140 -0.01 -3.92 22.50
C VAL A 140 0.11 -4.05 24.00
N TYR A 141 0.60 -3.00 24.65
CA TYR A 141 0.79 -2.89 26.10
C TYR A 141 0.07 -1.63 26.60
N GLY A 142 -1.04 -1.81 27.31
CA GLY A 142 -1.85 -0.75 27.90
C GLY A 142 -2.76 -0.01 26.91
N ALA A 143 -2.25 0.33 25.71
CA ALA A 143 -2.99 1.12 24.72
C ALA A 143 -4.35 0.50 24.35
N THR A 144 -5.37 1.35 24.21
CA THR A 144 -6.76 0.93 24.04
C THR A 144 -7.32 1.32 22.68
N LEU A 145 -8.20 0.49 22.12
CA LEU A 145 -8.91 0.80 20.88
C LEU A 145 -9.84 1.99 21.06
N THR A 146 -9.89 2.85 20.05
CA THR A 146 -10.67 4.08 20.03
C THR A 146 -11.19 4.38 18.61
N LYS A 147 -11.89 5.50 18.47
CA LYS A 147 -12.33 6.00 17.15
C LYS A 147 -11.14 6.50 16.34
N ASP A 148 -11.15 6.13 15.05
CA ASP A 148 -10.21 6.64 14.05
C ASP A 148 -10.53 8.10 13.65
N ARG A 149 -9.79 8.60 12.66
CA ARG A 149 -9.99 9.94 12.09
C ARG A 149 -11.29 10.11 11.30
N LYS A 150 -11.92 9.00 10.87
CA LYS A 150 -13.20 8.97 10.13
C LYS A 150 -14.41 8.76 11.05
N GLY A 151 -14.16 8.51 12.36
CA GLY A 151 -15.19 8.29 13.38
C GLY A 151 -15.62 6.83 13.54
N ASN A 152 -14.93 5.87 12.90
CA ASN A 152 -15.20 4.45 13.06
C ASN A 152 -14.75 3.97 14.43
N ASP A 153 -15.57 3.18 15.11
CA ASP A 153 -15.25 2.63 16.43
C ASP A 153 -14.16 1.55 16.33
N ASN A 154 -13.29 1.48 17.35
CA ASN A 154 -12.22 0.47 17.47
C ASN A 154 -11.27 0.40 16.26
N SER A 155 -11.00 1.52 15.63
CA SER A 155 -10.20 1.60 14.40
C SER A 155 -8.96 2.49 14.52
N ALA A 156 -8.55 2.79 15.75
CA ALA A 156 -7.28 3.44 16.11
C ALA A 156 -6.86 3.01 17.51
N TYR A 157 -5.59 3.20 17.88
CA TYR A 157 -5.12 3.03 19.26
C TYR A 157 -4.94 4.37 19.97
N ARG A 158 -5.40 4.43 21.23
CA ARG A 158 -5.22 5.54 22.16
C ARG A 158 -4.17 5.18 23.20
N PHE A 159 -3.28 6.12 23.48
CA PHE A 159 -2.21 6.09 24.48
C PHE A 159 -2.53 7.13 25.56
N ASP A 160 -2.46 6.74 26.82
CA ASP A 160 -2.83 7.59 27.96
C ASP A 160 -1.71 8.56 28.41
N GLY A 161 -0.48 8.31 27.94
CA GLY A 161 0.70 9.11 28.27
C GLY A 161 1.32 8.77 29.62
N VAL A 162 1.06 7.58 30.17
CA VAL A 162 1.58 7.11 31.46
C VAL A 162 2.48 5.89 31.26
N ASP A 163 1.98 4.82 30.61
CA ASP A 163 2.72 3.56 30.45
C ASP A 163 2.33 2.79 29.18
N ASP A 164 1.45 3.36 28.34
CA ASP A 164 0.99 2.73 27.11
C ASP A 164 2.04 2.72 26.01
N TYR A 165 2.24 1.57 25.37
CA TYR A 165 3.09 1.44 24.19
C TYR A 165 2.68 0.26 23.29
N ILE A 166 3.18 0.28 22.06
CA ILE A 166 3.03 -0.80 21.08
C ILE A 166 4.42 -1.17 20.56
N ILE A 167 4.71 -2.49 20.47
CA ILE A 167 5.93 -3.02 19.88
C ILE A 167 5.60 -3.59 18.50
N ILE A 168 6.27 -3.10 17.48
CA ILE A 168 6.30 -3.73 16.16
C ILE A 168 7.54 -4.64 16.10
N PRO A 169 7.39 -5.91 15.66
CA PRO A 169 8.44 -6.90 15.80
C PRO A 169 9.74 -6.46 15.15
N LYS A 170 10.83 -6.99 15.69
CA LYS A 170 12.16 -6.87 15.11
C LYS A 170 12.27 -7.74 13.84
N ASP A 171 13.28 -7.42 13.04
CA ASP A 171 13.75 -8.20 11.90
C ASP A 171 12.94 -8.10 10.61
N PHE A 172 11.81 -7.38 10.57
CA PHE A 172 11.07 -7.16 9.34
C PHE A 172 11.54 -5.92 8.55
N PHE A 173 12.22 -5.00 9.21
CA PHE A 173 12.55 -3.68 8.69
C PHE A 173 14.07 -3.50 8.59
N ASN A 174 14.60 -3.45 7.38
CA ASN A 174 16.02 -3.27 7.12
C ASN A 174 16.35 -1.80 6.88
N ILE A 175 16.73 -1.09 7.92
CA ILE A 175 17.20 0.31 7.79
C ILE A 175 18.49 0.44 6.97
N GLY A 176 19.28 -0.63 6.86
CA GLY A 176 20.43 -0.69 5.97
C GLY A 176 20.04 -0.68 4.49
N SER A 177 18.75 -0.91 4.14
CA SER A 177 18.28 -0.74 2.77
C SER A 177 18.47 0.71 2.32
N GLU A 178 18.72 0.91 1.03
CA GLU A 178 18.95 2.25 0.49
C GLU A 178 17.74 3.15 0.62
N ASN A 179 16.54 2.55 0.53
CA ASN A 179 15.28 3.28 0.48
C ASN A 179 14.23 2.63 1.38
N TYR A 180 13.44 3.43 2.05
CA TYR A 180 12.21 3.01 2.72
C TYR A 180 11.27 4.18 2.97
N THR A 181 10.01 3.86 3.30
CA THR A 181 8.99 4.83 3.71
C THR A 181 8.17 4.27 4.85
N ILE A 182 7.95 5.09 5.87
CA ILE A 182 7.00 4.85 6.97
C ILE A 182 5.97 5.96 6.93
N SER A 183 4.71 5.63 7.00
CA SER A 183 3.61 6.59 6.99
C SER A 183 2.55 6.23 8.01
N GLY A 184 1.85 7.20 8.52
CA GLY A 184 0.74 6.97 9.44
C GLY A 184 0.05 8.26 9.87
N TRP A 185 -0.96 8.09 10.71
CA TRP A 185 -1.73 9.18 11.26
C TRP A 185 -1.62 9.21 12.78
N PHE A 186 -1.48 10.40 13.33
CA PHE A 186 -1.46 10.61 14.77
C PHE A 186 -2.32 11.79 15.18
N SER A 187 -2.80 11.76 16.42
CA SER A 187 -3.48 12.89 17.05
C SER A 187 -2.97 13.06 18.47
N ILE A 188 -2.63 14.28 18.86
CA ILE A 188 -2.17 14.60 20.19
C ILE A 188 -3.36 15.01 21.05
N GLU A 189 -3.57 14.37 22.19
CA GLU A 189 -4.65 14.76 23.12
C GLU A 189 -4.24 15.94 24.00
N GLU A 190 -2.96 16.03 24.35
CA GLU A 190 -2.43 17.11 25.18
C GLU A 190 -0.96 17.36 24.82
N ILE A 191 -0.61 18.60 24.54
CA ILE A 191 0.79 19.02 24.36
C ILE A 191 1.41 19.24 25.73
N LYS A 192 2.20 18.26 26.19
CA LYS A 192 2.91 18.35 27.46
C LYS A 192 4.15 19.26 27.34
N LYS A 193 4.61 19.83 28.48
CA LYS A 193 5.88 20.58 28.52
C LYS A 193 7.11 19.69 28.25
N GLN A 194 6.98 18.38 28.43
CA GLN A 194 8.02 17.39 28.16
C GLN A 194 7.85 16.84 26.74
N ASN A 195 8.93 16.32 26.17
CA ASN A 195 8.90 15.66 24.88
C ASN A 195 7.94 14.46 24.91
N GLN A 196 7.19 14.26 23.85
CA GLN A 196 6.36 13.09 23.69
C GLN A 196 6.84 12.33 22.45
N ASN A 197 7.28 11.09 22.65
CA ASN A 197 7.72 10.25 21.55
C ASN A 197 6.55 9.50 20.95
N ILE A 198 6.27 9.76 19.68
CA ILE A 198 5.27 9.01 18.95
C ILE A 198 5.82 7.62 18.64
N PHE A 199 7.05 7.53 18.13
CA PHE A 199 7.73 6.25 17.96
C PHE A 199 9.25 6.37 17.98
N ASN A 200 9.90 5.23 18.24
CA ASN A 200 11.33 5.02 18.08
C ASN A 200 11.59 3.81 17.20
N ILE A 201 12.48 3.95 16.24
CA ILE A 201 13.03 2.83 15.47
C ILE A 201 14.31 2.41 16.17
N VAL A 202 14.39 1.14 16.55
CA VAL A 202 15.47 0.62 17.41
C VAL A 202 16.15 -0.59 16.78
N PRO A 203 17.46 -0.78 16.97
CA PRO A 203 18.16 -1.97 16.52
C PRO A 203 17.58 -3.27 17.07
N SER A 204 17.57 -4.35 16.30
CA SER A 204 16.99 -5.63 16.70
C SER A 204 17.61 -6.24 17.94
N HIS A 205 18.89 -5.98 18.19
CA HIS A 205 19.60 -6.42 19.40
C HIS A 205 19.21 -5.65 20.68
N GLY A 206 18.51 -4.53 20.53
CA GLY A 206 18.09 -3.66 21.63
C GLY A 206 16.67 -3.92 22.13
N LEU A 207 15.94 -4.88 21.60
CA LEU A 207 14.58 -5.22 22.07
C LEU A 207 14.55 -6.15 23.30
N SER A 208 15.70 -6.41 23.97
CA SER A 208 15.65 -6.83 25.36
C SER A 208 15.24 -5.61 26.19
N LEU A 209 14.37 -5.78 27.18
CA LEU A 209 13.92 -4.70 28.08
C LEU A 209 15.05 -4.03 28.88
N ASP A 210 16.29 -4.39 28.63
CA ASP A 210 17.50 -3.84 29.22
C ASP A 210 18.20 -2.89 28.21
N TRP A 211 17.55 -1.77 27.96
CA TRP A 211 17.98 -0.70 27.04
C TRP A 211 19.36 -0.10 27.37
N ASN A 212 19.88 -0.34 28.58
CA ASN A 212 21.14 0.18 29.06
C ASN A 212 22.38 -0.58 28.55
N LYS A 213 22.20 -1.63 27.74
CA LYS A 213 23.29 -2.49 27.24
C LYS A 213 23.57 -2.41 25.74
N THR A 214 22.98 -1.47 25.01
CA THR A 214 23.28 -1.35 23.58
C THR A 214 24.48 -0.43 23.39
N ASP A 215 25.58 -1.00 22.95
CA ASP A 215 26.76 -0.26 22.46
C ASP A 215 26.49 0.50 21.14
N ASN A 216 25.24 0.49 20.65
CA ASN A 216 24.88 1.12 19.42
C ASN A 216 23.81 2.22 19.63
N PRO A 217 24.21 3.51 19.56
CA PRO A 217 23.34 4.66 19.87
C PRO A 217 22.39 5.05 18.72
N PHE A 218 22.22 4.20 17.67
CA PHE A 218 21.39 4.57 16.55
C PHE A 218 19.91 4.34 16.83
N VAL A 219 19.22 5.38 17.24
CA VAL A 219 17.77 5.41 17.43
C VAL A 219 17.19 6.51 16.57
N VAL A 220 16.20 6.18 15.73
CA VAL A 220 15.39 7.18 15.01
C VAL A 220 14.14 7.44 15.82
N SER A 221 14.02 8.63 16.36
CA SER A 221 12.86 9.03 17.15
C SER A 221 12.00 10.03 16.41
N PHE A 222 10.69 9.83 16.40
CA PHE A 222 9.71 10.82 16.06
C PHE A 222 9.10 11.37 17.33
N SER A 223 9.53 12.56 17.74
CA SER A 223 9.06 13.22 18.94
C SER A 223 8.59 14.63 18.68
N LEU A 224 7.61 15.07 19.46
CA LEU A 224 7.09 16.42 19.47
C LEU A 224 7.64 17.15 20.65
N ASN A 225 8.30 18.26 20.41
CA ASN A 225 8.75 19.18 21.45
C ASN A 225 7.85 20.41 21.46
N ASN A 226 7.37 20.77 22.65
CA ASN A 226 6.50 21.95 22.85
C ASN A 226 7.27 23.28 22.91
N ASN A 227 8.57 23.29 22.66
CA ASN A 227 9.32 24.53 22.56
C ASN A 227 9.18 25.11 21.15
N PRO A 228 8.48 26.26 20.95
CA PRO A 228 8.34 26.88 19.63
C PRO A 228 9.68 27.30 19.01
N GLU A 229 10.75 27.43 19.83
CA GLU A 229 12.08 27.83 19.38
C GLU A 229 13.02 26.64 19.10
N ILE A 230 12.71 25.44 19.66
CA ILE A 230 13.57 24.25 19.51
C ILE A 230 12.70 23.10 19.01
N LYS A 231 12.56 23.01 17.71
CA LYS A 231 11.91 21.87 17.04
C LYS A 231 12.98 20.80 16.85
N SER A 232 13.31 20.10 17.91
CA SER A 232 14.41 19.14 17.89
C SER A 232 13.93 17.70 17.74
N TRP A 233 14.55 17.02 16.86
CA TRP A 233 14.51 15.60 16.62
C TRP A 233 15.82 15.02 17.13
N ASN A 234 15.76 14.00 17.98
CA ASN A 234 16.94 13.20 18.23
C ASN A 234 16.89 11.93 17.36
N ILE A 235 17.36 12.08 16.19
CA ILE A 235 18.33 11.12 15.67
C ILE A 235 19.63 11.59 16.31
N ALA A 236 20.60 10.80 16.64
CA ALA A 236 21.87 11.36 17.05
C ALA A 236 22.26 12.64 16.28
N SER A 237 21.28 13.28 15.60
CA SER A 237 21.21 14.56 14.89
C SER A 237 19.74 14.94 14.61
N SER A 238 19.40 16.14 14.78
CA SER A 238 18.06 16.70 14.87
C SER A 238 17.38 16.98 13.50
N ILE A 239 16.21 16.39 13.24
CA ILE A 239 15.29 16.80 12.16
C ILE A 239 14.13 17.59 12.75
N GLY A 240 13.92 18.84 12.35
CA GLY A 240 12.79 19.64 12.78
C GLY A 240 11.73 19.79 11.69
N VAL A 241 10.45 19.60 11.99
CA VAL A 241 9.34 20.01 11.14
C VAL A 241 8.86 21.39 11.57
N LEU A 242 8.78 22.30 10.60
CA LEU A 242 8.23 23.64 10.81
C LEU A 242 6.71 23.58 10.63
N GLY A 243 5.96 23.57 11.72
CA GLY A 243 4.49 23.61 11.68
C GLY A 243 3.89 23.45 13.08
N SER A 244 2.78 24.09 13.33
CA SER A 244 2.02 23.91 14.57
C SER A 244 1.16 22.66 14.45
N VAL A 245 1.52 21.61 15.16
CA VAL A 245 0.65 20.47 15.35
C VAL A 245 -0.40 20.84 16.39
N GLY A 246 -1.68 20.85 16.00
CA GLY A 246 -2.78 21.22 16.89
C GLY A 246 -3.22 20.05 17.76
N GLU A 247 -3.60 20.32 19.03
CA GLU A 247 -4.22 19.30 19.88
C GLU A 247 -5.56 18.83 19.30
N LYS A 248 -5.84 17.54 19.53
CA LYS A 248 -7.10 16.86 19.17
C LYS A 248 -7.44 16.88 17.66
N LYS A 249 -6.44 17.16 16.82
CA LYS A 249 -6.52 17.03 15.36
C LYS A 249 -5.68 15.87 14.89
N TRP A 250 -6.12 15.23 13.83
CA TRP A 250 -5.35 14.21 13.16
C TRP A 250 -4.36 14.84 12.18
N HIS A 251 -3.14 14.33 12.21
CA HIS A 251 -2.03 14.76 11.39
C HIS A 251 -1.42 13.56 10.68
N HIS A 252 -1.14 13.69 9.41
CA HIS A 252 -0.43 12.68 8.66
C HIS A 252 1.07 12.87 8.79
N PHE A 253 1.82 11.82 9.05
CA PHE A 253 3.28 11.85 8.95
C PHE A 253 3.80 10.90 7.87
N LEU A 254 4.92 11.26 7.27
CA LEU A 254 5.67 10.43 6.34
C LEU A 254 7.16 10.60 6.64
N LEU A 255 7.79 9.49 7.03
CA LEU A 255 9.23 9.38 7.20
C LEU A 255 9.77 8.57 6.02
N SER A 256 10.74 9.10 5.29
CA SER A 256 11.40 8.38 4.20
C SER A 256 12.90 8.46 4.30
N LYS A 257 13.59 7.44 3.80
CA LYS A 257 15.03 7.39 3.61
C LYS A 257 15.31 7.13 2.14
N ASN A 258 16.15 7.98 1.56
CA ASN A 258 16.72 7.83 0.22
C ASN A 258 18.24 7.81 0.35
N LYS A 259 18.85 6.63 0.29
CA LYS A 259 20.26 6.43 0.58
C LYS A 259 20.62 7.01 1.97
N ASN A 260 21.40 8.08 1.98
CA ASN A 260 21.84 8.76 3.20
C ASN A 260 20.97 9.98 3.57
N THR A 261 19.90 10.24 2.80
CA THR A 261 19.00 11.36 3.07
C THR A 261 17.73 10.88 3.73
N TRP A 262 17.46 11.40 4.91
CA TRP A 262 16.23 11.19 5.64
C TRP A 262 15.31 12.38 5.48
N SER A 263 14.03 12.15 5.30
CA SER A 263 13.03 13.19 5.15
C SER A 263 11.82 12.87 6.00
N LEU A 264 11.35 13.87 6.73
CA LEU A 264 10.11 13.77 7.49
C LEU A 264 9.17 14.90 7.10
N TYR A 265 7.94 14.51 6.87
CA TYR A 265 6.84 15.41 6.56
C TYR A 265 5.70 15.20 7.54
N VAL A 266 5.07 16.29 7.96
CA VAL A 266 3.78 16.27 8.67
C VAL A 266 2.82 17.16 7.87
N ASP A 267 1.67 16.61 7.50
CA ASP A 267 0.68 17.27 6.63
C ASP A 267 1.28 17.84 5.33
N GLY A 268 2.24 17.12 4.76
CA GLY A 268 2.96 17.52 3.54
C GLY A 268 4.02 18.60 3.72
N VAL A 269 4.23 19.12 4.93
CA VAL A 269 5.29 20.09 5.24
C VAL A 269 6.43 19.40 5.99
N GLY A 270 7.66 19.53 5.49
CA GLY A 270 8.76 18.80 6.11
C GLY A 270 10.15 19.27 5.73
N ASN A 271 11.15 18.55 6.24
CA ASN A 271 12.57 18.77 6.03
C ASN A 271 13.30 17.47 5.72
N SER A 272 14.48 17.63 5.09
CA SER A 272 15.39 16.52 4.77
C SER A 272 16.77 16.75 5.39
N PHE A 273 17.42 15.64 5.76
CA PHE A 273 18.74 15.63 6.37
C PHE A 273 19.63 14.61 5.69
N TYR A 274 20.88 14.97 5.54
CA TYR A 274 21.91 14.07 5.06
C TYR A 274 22.66 13.44 6.25
N PHE A 275 22.79 12.12 6.22
CA PHE A 275 23.47 11.35 7.26
C PHE A 275 24.63 10.58 6.65
N ASN A 276 25.84 10.78 7.16
CA ASN A 276 27.05 10.18 6.59
C ASN A 276 27.44 8.84 7.26
N SER A 277 26.58 8.24 8.08
CA SER A 277 26.83 6.94 8.69
C SER A 277 25.73 5.96 8.37
N ASN A 278 26.11 4.76 7.91
CA ASN A 278 25.19 3.63 7.84
C ASN A 278 25.09 2.99 9.23
N PRO A 279 23.90 2.64 9.70
CA PRO A 279 23.75 1.85 10.93
C PRO A 279 24.48 0.53 10.78
N ILE A 280 25.15 0.09 11.85
CA ILE A 280 25.90 -1.17 11.90
C ILE A 280 24.93 -2.35 11.82
N ASP A 281 23.75 -2.21 12.43
CA ASP A 281 22.70 -3.22 12.40
C ASP A 281 21.83 -3.10 11.16
N LYS A 282 21.47 -4.24 10.59
CA LYS A 282 20.64 -4.32 9.39
C LYS A 282 19.14 -4.35 9.69
N TYR A 283 18.75 -4.86 10.86
CA TYR A 283 17.36 -5.13 11.21
C TYR A 283 16.94 -4.31 12.42
N PHE A 284 15.73 -3.79 12.35
CA PHE A 284 15.16 -2.90 13.34
C PHE A 284 13.72 -3.28 13.64
N GLY A 285 13.28 -2.96 14.84
CA GLY A 285 11.89 -2.94 15.24
C GLY A 285 11.45 -1.50 15.52
N MET A 286 10.21 -1.33 15.93
CA MET A 286 9.68 -0.04 16.33
C MET A 286 8.96 -0.14 17.67
N ILE A 287 9.15 0.86 18.50
CA ILE A 287 8.35 1.07 19.70
C ILE A 287 7.58 2.36 19.55
N ILE A 288 6.28 2.28 19.75
CA ILE A 288 5.34 3.39 19.62
C ILE A 288 4.87 3.78 21.02
N GLY A 289 4.77 5.07 21.28
CA GLY A 289 4.20 5.59 22.51
C GLY A 289 5.18 5.76 23.68
N LYS A 290 6.42 5.27 23.56
CA LYS A 290 7.40 5.30 24.65
C LYS A 290 8.74 5.88 24.22
N ASP A 291 9.32 6.75 25.04
CA ASP A 291 10.71 7.21 24.89
C ASP A 291 11.68 6.17 25.47
N LEU A 292 12.71 5.86 24.72
CA LEU A 292 13.77 4.94 25.12
C LEU A 292 15.03 5.65 25.63
N SER A 293 15.15 6.94 25.41
CA SER A 293 16.34 7.71 25.74
C SER A 293 16.39 8.21 27.18
N SER A 294 15.27 8.12 27.93
CA SER A 294 15.20 8.61 29.31
C SER A 294 15.18 7.47 30.33
N GLU A 295 16.16 7.44 31.21
CA GLU A 295 16.16 6.60 32.42
C GLU A 295 14.96 6.89 33.36
N LEU A 296 14.32 8.03 33.15
CA LEU A 296 13.14 8.48 33.87
C LEU A 296 11.90 8.20 33.03
N ASN A 297 11.28 7.08 33.09
CA ASN A 297 9.99 6.61 32.58
C ASN A 297 8.89 7.69 32.34
N SER A 298 9.22 8.87 31.82
CA SER A 298 8.37 10.06 31.89
C SER A 298 7.87 10.60 30.51
N ASN A 299 8.33 10.06 29.37
CA ASN A 299 8.04 10.62 28.06
C ASN A 299 7.13 9.71 27.22
N TYR A 300 6.04 9.29 27.83
CA TYR A 300 5.01 8.55 27.09
C TYR A 300 4.13 9.48 26.26
N PHE A 301 3.75 9.00 25.09
CA PHE A 301 2.84 9.67 24.19
C PHE A 301 1.41 9.71 24.74
N LYS A 302 0.78 10.87 24.73
CA LYS A 302 -0.64 11.03 25.04
C LYS A 302 -1.41 11.43 23.80
N GLY A 303 -2.05 10.46 23.18
CA GLY A 303 -2.68 10.70 21.89
C GLY A 303 -3.22 9.46 21.24
N LYS A 304 -3.39 9.51 19.93
CA LYS A 304 -3.91 8.41 19.14
C LYS A 304 -3.04 8.16 17.93
N LEU A 305 -3.03 6.91 17.45
CA LEU A 305 -2.32 6.49 16.26
C LEU A 305 -3.23 5.63 15.38
N ASP A 306 -3.11 5.81 14.05
CA ASP A 306 -3.91 5.12 13.07
C ASP A 306 -3.15 4.89 11.76
N ASP A 307 -3.55 3.86 10.98
CA ASP A 307 -3.07 3.56 9.63
C ASP A 307 -1.56 3.65 9.42
N LEU A 308 -0.80 2.74 10.06
CA LEU A 308 0.65 2.65 9.85
C LEU A 308 1.00 1.77 8.66
N TYR A 309 1.86 2.30 7.80
CA TYR A 309 2.40 1.61 6.62
C TYR A 309 3.93 1.64 6.62
N PHE A 310 4.53 0.51 6.23
CA PHE A 310 5.97 0.35 6.11
C PHE A 310 6.32 -0.20 4.73
N PHE A 311 7.16 0.51 3.99
CA PHE A 311 7.62 0.11 2.66
C PHE A 311 9.14 0.05 2.61
N ASP A 312 9.71 -0.92 1.88
CA ASP A 312 11.15 -1.02 1.58
C ASP A 312 11.56 -0.20 0.36
N ARG A 313 10.77 0.77 -0.03
CA ARG A 313 10.98 1.69 -1.15
C ARG A 313 10.49 3.09 -0.86
N LEU A 314 10.86 4.02 -1.74
CA LEU A 314 10.21 5.34 -1.76
C LEU A 314 8.82 5.24 -2.40
N LEU A 315 7.87 5.98 -1.86
CA LEU A 315 6.56 6.16 -2.46
C LEU A 315 6.60 7.30 -3.48
N ASN A 316 5.84 7.16 -4.56
CA ASN A 316 5.62 8.25 -5.50
C ASN A 316 4.58 9.25 -4.96
N GLN A 317 4.44 10.40 -5.63
CA GLN A 317 3.53 11.47 -5.17
C GLN A 317 2.06 11.03 -5.09
N ASN A 318 1.60 10.15 -6.00
CA ASN A 318 0.21 9.68 -5.99
C ASN A 318 -0.05 8.74 -4.82
N GLU A 319 0.92 7.88 -4.49
CA GLU A 319 0.85 7.00 -3.32
C GLU A 319 0.84 7.80 -2.01
N ILE A 320 1.68 8.82 -1.91
CA ILE A 320 1.71 9.73 -0.75
C ILE A 320 0.38 10.45 -0.61
N LYS A 321 -0.15 10.99 -1.71
CA LYS A 321 -1.46 11.65 -1.73
C LYS A 321 -2.57 10.69 -1.30
N TYR A 322 -2.55 9.45 -1.79
CA TYR A 322 -3.52 8.43 -1.37
C TYR A 322 -3.50 8.20 0.14
N LEU A 323 -2.30 8.07 0.76
CA LEU A 323 -2.16 7.90 2.22
C LEU A 323 -2.66 9.11 3.02
N MET A 324 -2.53 10.31 2.45
CA MET A 324 -3.01 11.54 3.08
C MET A 324 -4.53 11.72 2.97
N GLU A 325 -5.18 11.15 1.97
CA GLU A 325 -6.61 11.34 1.69
C GLU A 325 -7.49 10.18 2.19
N ASN A 326 -6.92 8.99 2.38
CA ASN A 326 -7.63 7.77 2.75
C ASN A 326 -7.23 7.22 4.12
#